data_d4cb37af3bb5178f035b036f8b3df04d
#
_entry.id   d4cb37af3bb5178f035b036f8b3df04d
#
_cell.length_a   1.000
_cell.length_b   1.000
_cell.length_c   1.000
_cell.angle_alpha   90.00
_cell.angle_beta   90.00
_cell.angle_gamma   90.00
#
_symmetry.space_group_name_H-M   'P 1'
#
loop_
_entity.id
_entity.type
_entity.pdbx_description
1 polymer ?
#
loop_
_entity_poly.entity_id
_entity_poly.type
_entity_poly.pdbx_seq_one_letter_code
_entity_poly.pdbx_strand_id
1 'polypeptide(L)'
;DFTFVDDIVDGIVGTALRPPSPATDADHDDLSISPIAPWRTLNIGHGQQVTVDQLITSLERCLGREAVREHATRQAGEAPVTHADVQRLHSITGLTPSVSFEEGIVRFCEWYREWRNLTPNVPTAGYASR
;
A
#
# COMPACT_ATOMS: atom_id res chain seq x y z
N ASP A 1 -0.32 1.76 7.12
CA ASP A 1 -0.22 2.61 5.92
C ASP A 1 -0.95 1.91 4.77
N PHE A 2 -2.14 2.40 4.44
CA PHE A 2 -2.94 1.89 3.31
C PHE A 2 -2.74 2.83 2.12
N THR A 3 -2.30 2.28 1.01
CA THR A 3 -1.99 3.05 -0.20
C THR A 3 -2.83 2.54 -1.36
N PHE A 4 -3.41 3.44 -2.11
CA PHE A 4 -4.18 3.07 -3.30
C PHE A 4 -3.23 2.57 -4.41
N VAL A 5 -3.71 1.59 -5.19
CA VAL A 5 -2.86 0.89 -6.16
C VAL A 5 -2.30 1.81 -7.25
N ASP A 6 -3.03 2.85 -7.65
CA ASP A 6 -2.55 3.79 -8.68
C ASP A 6 -1.30 4.54 -8.20
N ASP A 7 -1.28 5.02 -6.94
CA ASP A 7 -0.10 5.67 -6.36
C ASP A 7 1.12 4.71 -6.29
N ILE A 8 0.87 3.41 -6.04
CA ILE A 8 1.92 2.39 -6.07
C ILE A 8 2.47 2.23 -7.49
N VAL A 9 1.58 2.13 -8.49
CA VAL A 9 1.97 1.99 -9.89
C VAL A 9 2.75 3.21 -10.36
N ASP A 10 2.29 4.42 -10.05
CA ASP A 10 2.98 5.66 -10.39
C ASP A 10 4.37 5.72 -9.74
N GLY A 11 4.48 5.31 -8.47
CA GLY A 11 5.76 5.18 -7.78
C GLY A 11 6.71 4.21 -8.47
N ILE A 12 6.23 3.03 -8.88
CA ILE A 12 7.01 2.02 -9.60
C ILE A 12 7.47 2.56 -10.96
N VAL A 13 6.57 3.12 -11.76
CA VAL A 13 6.90 3.70 -13.07
C VAL A 13 7.87 4.86 -12.93
N GLY A 14 7.61 5.76 -11.98
CA GLY A 14 8.47 6.91 -11.71
C GLY A 14 9.90 6.50 -11.34
N THR A 15 10.07 5.43 -10.57
CA THR A 15 11.40 4.91 -10.20
C THR A 15 12.07 4.15 -11.35
N ALA A 16 11.31 3.40 -12.15
CA ALA A 16 11.83 2.68 -13.31
C ALA A 16 12.44 3.63 -14.36
N LEU A 17 11.85 4.82 -14.51
CA LEU A 17 12.35 5.86 -15.42
C LEU A 17 13.58 6.62 -14.88
N ARG A 18 13.97 6.37 -13.62
CA ARG A 18 15.09 7.03 -12.94
C ARG A 18 16.00 6.00 -12.27
N PRO A 19 16.71 5.18 -13.05
CA PRO A 19 17.61 4.16 -12.51
C PRO A 19 18.67 4.82 -11.62
N PRO A 20 19.11 4.18 -10.53
CA PRO A 20 20.17 4.71 -9.69
C PRO A 20 21.50 4.73 -10.44
N SER A 21 22.32 5.73 -10.16
CA SER A 21 23.73 5.70 -10.49
C SER A 21 24.48 4.82 -9.47
N PRO A 22 25.68 4.32 -9.80
CA PRO A 22 26.55 3.70 -8.81
C PRO A 22 26.74 4.64 -7.61
N ALA A 23 26.77 4.07 -6.40
CA ALA A 23 27.01 4.83 -5.18
C ALA A 23 28.37 5.54 -5.26
N THR A 24 28.43 6.74 -4.71
CA THR A 24 29.66 7.52 -4.54
C THR A 24 30.12 7.46 -3.09
N ASP A 25 31.33 7.95 -2.80
CA ASP A 25 31.84 8.05 -1.43
C ASP A 25 30.94 8.89 -0.50
N ALA A 26 30.14 9.80 -1.08
CA ALA A 26 29.16 10.61 -0.34
C ALA A 26 27.94 9.81 0.12
N ASP A 27 27.69 8.65 -0.49
CA ASP A 27 26.54 7.79 -0.20
C ASP A 27 26.89 6.64 0.78
N HIS A 28 28.11 6.65 1.37
CA HIS A 28 28.66 5.55 2.15
C HIS A 28 27.78 5.10 3.33
N ASP A 29 27.05 6.01 3.94
CA ASP A 29 26.18 5.73 5.09
C ASP A 29 24.74 5.39 4.69
N ASP A 30 24.41 5.42 3.40
CA ASP A 30 23.08 5.14 2.91
C ASP A 30 22.89 3.65 2.57
N LEU A 31 22.40 2.89 3.55
CA LEU A 31 22.13 1.46 3.43
C LEU A 31 21.07 1.11 2.37
N SER A 32 20.37 2.07 1.81
CA SER A 32 19.40 1.87 0.74
C SER A 32 20.00 1.91 -0.66
N ILE A 33 21.28 2.22 -0.78
CA ILE A 33 22.05 2.28 -2.02
C ILE A 33 23.12 1.19 -1.99
N SER A 34 23.36 0.55 -3.13
CA SER A 34 24.44 -0.44 -3.24
C SER A 34 25.77 0.24 -3.60
N PRO A 35 26.86 -0.08 -2.90
CA PRO A 35 28.19 0.35 -3.29
C PRO A 35 28.76 -0.46 -4.48
N ILE A 36 28.12 -1.58 -4.84
CA ILE A 36 28.66 -2.53 -5.82
C ILE A 36 27.90 -2.49 -7.14
N ALA A 37 26.59 -2.18 -7.10
CA ALA A 37 25.70 -2.23 -8.24
C ALA A 37 24.70 -1.07 -8.20
N PRO A 38 24.19 -0.60 -9.36
CA PRO A 38 23.26 0.52 -9.42
C PRO A 38 21.83 0.08 -9.02
N TRP A 39 21.64 -0.23 -7.75
CA TRP A 39 20.31 -0.49 -7.17
C TRP A 39 20.10 0.31 -5.89
N ARG A 40 18.86 0.56 -5.56
CA ARG A 40 18.44 1.20 -4.31
C ARG A 40 17.08 0.69 -3.86
N THR A 41 16.84 0.76 -2.56
CA THR A 41 15.54 0.44 -1.96
C THR A 41 14.77 1.73 -1.68
N LEU A 42 13.49 1.77 -2.04
CA LEU A 42 12.59 2.89 -1.78
C LEU A 42 11.31 2.39 -1.16
N ASN A 43 10.77 3.15 -0.23
CA ASN A 43 9.41 2.93 0.24
C ASN A 43 8.43 3.62 -0.72
N ILE A 44 7.38 2.90 -1.09
CA ILE A 44 6.22 3.46 -1.78
C ILE A 44 5.01 3.26 -0.85
N GLY A 45 4.39 4.34 -0.46
CA GLY A 45 3.28 4.33 0.48
C GLY A 45 2.58 5.67 0.53
N HIS A 46 1.46 5.78 1.25
CA HIS A 46 0.75 7.05 1.40
C HIS A 46 1.37 7.95 2.48
N GLY A 47 2.12 7.36 3.42
CA GLY A 47 2.72 8.09 4.52
C GLY A 47 1.72 8.54 5.59
N GLN A 48 0.52 7.94 5.63
CA GLN A 48 -0.48 8.18 6.65
C GLN A 48 -0.87 6.88 7.35
N GLN A 49 -1.06 6.98 8.66
CA GLN A 49 -1.48 5.85 9.47
C GLN A 49 -3.01 5.82 9.54
N VAL A 50 -3.59 4.69 9.20
CA VAL A 50 -5.02 4.42 9.33
C VAL A 50 -5.19 3.13 10.11
N THR A 51 -6.08 3.11 11.09
CA THR A 51 -6.35 1.90 11.87
C THR A 51 -7.18 0.89 11.09
N VAL A 52 -7.08 -0.40 11.45
CA VAL A 52 -7.92 -1.44 10.88
C VAL A 52 -9.41 -1.17 11.14
N ASP A 53 -9.75 -0.61 12.30
CA ASP A 53 -11.13 -0.24 12.62
C ASP A 53 -11.66 0.89 11.70
N GLN A 54 -10.82 1.87 11.37
CA GLN A 54 -11.18 2.91 10.39
C GLN A 54 -11.40 2.31 9.00
N LEU A 55 -10.53 1.37 8.58
CA LEU A 55 -10.69 0.65 7.31
C LEU A 55 -12.02 -0.11 7.27
N ILE A 56 -12.32 -0.91 8.30
CA ILE A 56 -13.54 -1.69 8.37
C ILE A 56 -14.77 -0.77 8.34
N THR A 57 -14.77 0.28 9.16
CA THR A 57 -15.89 1.25 9.22
C THR A 57 -16.11 1.95 7.87
N SER A 58 -15.05 2.29 7.15
CA SER A 58 -15.14 2.90 5.82
C SER A 58 -15.70 1.93 4.79
N LEU A 59 -15.31 0.65 4.84
CA LEU A 59 -15.85 -0.39 3.98
C LEU A 59 -17.33 -0.67 4.29
N GLU A 60 -17.71 -0.77 5.57
CA GLU A 60 -19.10 -0.96 6.00
C GLU A 60 -20.01 0.15 5.46
N ARG A 61 -19.56 1.41 5.62
CA ARG A 61 -20.28 2.58 5.10
C ARG A 61 -20.40 2.54 3.58
N CYS A 62 -19.32 2.21 2.89
CA CYS A 62 -19.28 2.18 1.45
C CYS A 62 -20.15 1.07 0.88
N LEU A 63 -20.06 -0.15 1.44
CA LEU A 63 -20.79 -1.34 0.94
C LEU A 63 -22.23 -1.43 1.46
N GLY A 64 -22.60 -0.63 2.48
CA GLY A 64 -23.92 -0.66 3.11
C GLY A 64 -24.18 -1.95 3.89
N ARG A 65 -23.14 -2.59 4.45
CA ARG A 65 -23.22 -3.86 5.18
C ARG A 65 -22.27 -3.84 6.37
N GLU A 66 -22.72 -4.37 7.48
CA GLU A 66 -21.87 -4.59 8.65
C GLU A 66 -20.94 -5.79 8.44
N ALA A 67 -19.69 -5.66 8.91
CA ALA A 67 -18.72 -6.73 8.88
C ALA A 67 -18.91 -7.69 10.05
N VAL A 68 -18.76 -8.98 9.81
CA VAL A 68 -18.60 -9.96 10.88
C VAL A 68 -17.15 -9.87 11.35
N ARG A 69 -16.93 -9.39 12.58
CA ARG A 69 -15.59 -9.16 13.13
C ARG A 69 -15.20 -10.31 14.06
N GLU A 70 -14.05 -10.90 13.79
CA GLU A 70 -13.42 -11.88 14.67
C GLU A 70 -12.12 -11.29 15.23
N HIS A 71 -11.98 -11.31 16.54
CA HIS A 71 -10.75 -10.86 17.19
C HIS A 71 -9.83 -12.05 17.44
N ALA A 72 -8.69 -12.06 16.79
CA ALA A 72 -7.64 -13.04 17.00
C ALA A 72 -6.48 -12.44 17.82
N THR A 73 -5.75 -13.29 18.52
CA THR A 73 -4.50 -12.88 19.18
C THR A 73 -3.47 -12.51 18.13
N ARG A 74 -2.78 -11.39 18.36
CA ARG A 74 -1.71 -10.93 17.48
C ARG A 74 -0.62 -12.00 17.35
N GLN A 75 -0.20 -12.27 16.10
CA GLN A 75 0.85 -13.23 15.83
C GLN A 75 2.24 -12.64 16.11
N ALA A 76 3.18 -13.51 16.52
CA ALA A 76 4.56 -13.10 16.69
C ALA A 76 5.16 -12.68 15.35
N GLY A 77 5.78 -11.49 15.31
CA GLY A 77 6.37 -10.92 14.09
C GLY A 77 5.49 -9.91 13.34
N GLU A 78 4.23 -9.78 13.69
CA GLU A 78 3.39 -8.71 13.13
C GLU A 78 3.82 -7.34 13.64
N ALA A 79 4.06 -6.41 12.73
CA ALA A 79 4.32 -5.02 13.09
C ALA A 79 3.04 -4.36 13.62
N PRO A 80 3.08 -3.67 14.79
CA PRO A 80 1.90 -3.02 15.36
C PRO A 80 1.44 -1.82 14.53
N VAL A 81 2.39 -1.21 13.83
CA VAL A 81 2.19 0.00 13.02
C VAL A 81 3.05 -0.14 11.76
N THR A 82 2.47 0.20 10.63
CA THR A 82 3.20 0.39 9.37
C THR A 82 3.10 1.85 8.96
N HIS A 83 4.22 2.43 8.57
CA HIS A 83 4.31 3.81 8.11
C HIS A 83 5.46 3.93 7.13
N ALA A 84 5.18 4.31 5.90
CA ALA A 84 6.19 4.51 4.88
C ALA A 84 6.78 5.92 4.97
N ASP A 85 8.10 6.03 5.09
CA ASP A 85 8.78 7.28 4.80
C ASP A 85 8.92 7.41 3.27
N VAL A 86 8.18 8.34 2.71
CA VAL A 86 8.10 8.58 1.25
C VAL A 86 8.95 9.75 0.78
N GLN A 87 9.69 10.42 1.66
CA GLN A 87 10.50 11.61 1.34
C GLN A 87 11.52 11.30 0.24
N ARG A 88 12.13 10.13 0.31
CA ARG A 88 13.12 9.70 -0.68
C ARG A 88 12.50 9.43 -2.04
N LEU A 89 11.34 8.79 -2.10
CA LEU A 89 10.59 8.62 -3.34
C LEU A 89 10.30 9.97 -3.97
N HIS A 90 9.78 10.91 -3.18
CA HIS A 90 9.49 12.26 -3.65
C HIS A 90 10.74 12.99 -4.17
N SER A 91 11.87 12.93 -3.45
CA SER A 91 13.11 13.61 -3.87
C SER A 91 13.65 13.10 -5.21
N ILE A 92 13.42 11.82 -5.52
CA ILE A 92 13.92 11.18 -6.73
C ILE A 92 12.95 11.35 -7.89
N THR A 93 11.66 11.19 -7.65
CA THR A 93 10.63 11.11 -8.71
C THR A 93 9.81 12.38 -8.85
N GLY A 94 9.77 13.22 -7.81
CA GLY A 94 8.82 14.33 -7.69
C GLY A 94 7.39 13.88 -7.36
N LEU A 95 7.15 12.57 -7.26
CA LEU A 95 5.81 12.03 -6.99
C LEU A 95 5.46 12.12 -5.51
N THR A 96 4.21 12.43 -5.26
CA THR A 96 3.58 12.36 -3.94
C THR A 96 2.29 11.57 -4.10
N PRO A 97 1.97 10.64 -3.20
CA PRO A 97 0.68 9.96 -3.22
C PRO A 97 -0.47 10.96 -3.28
N SER A 98 -1.40 10.75 -4.19
CA SER A 98 -2.46 11.71 -4.51
C SER A 98 -3.85 11.24 -4.10
N VAL A 99 -4.05 9.93 -3.97
CA VAL A 99 -5.34 9.32 -3.65
C VAL A 99 -5.48 9.21 -2.14
N SER A 100 -6.39 9.97 -1.54
CA SER A 100 -6.67 9.86 -0.10
C SER A 100 -7.18 8.47 0.27
N PHE A 101 -7.06 8.10 1.54
CA PHE A 101 -7.59 6.83 2.04
C PHE A 101 -9.08 6.67 1.73
N GLU A 102 -9.87 7.72 2.00
CA GLU A 102 -11.32 7.72 1.78
C GLU A 102 -11.68 7.55 0.29
N GLU A 103 -10.99 8.27 -0.58
CA GLU A 103 -11.17 8.16 -2.02
C GLU A 103 -10.77 6.77 -2.53
N GLY A 104 -9.66 6.22 -2.05
CA GLY A 104 -9.21 4.87 -2.37
C GLY A 104 -10.24 3.81 -1.99
N ILE A 105 -10.89 3.94 -0.82
CA ILE A 105 -11.97 3.04 -0.38
C ILE A 105 -13.19 3.15 -1.32
N VAL A 106 -13.58 4.36 -1.72
CA VAL A 106 -14.71 4.54 -2.66
C VAL A 106 -14.42 3.84 -3.99
N ARG A 107 -13.27 4.11 -4.60
CA ARG A 107 -12.84 3.50 -5.87
C ARG A 107 -12.76 1.97 -5.77
N PHE A 108 -12.22 1.47 -4.65
CA PHE A 108 -12.17 0.03 -4.39
C PHE A 108 -13.57 -0.59 -4.31
N CYS A 109 -14.50 0.04 -3.61
CA CYS A 109 -15.87 -0.46 -3.49
C CYS A 109 -16.62 -0.45 -4.84
N GLU A 110 -16.40 0.56 -5.67
CA GLU A 110 -16.96 0.64 -7.03
C GLU A 110 -16.46 -0.54 -7.88
N TRP A 111 -15.14 -0.70 -7.94
CA TRP A 111 -14.52 -1.85 -8.61
C TRP A 111 -15.05 -3.19 -8.08
N TYR A 112 -15.15 -3.35 -6.75
CA TYR A 112 -15.62 -4.59 -6.14
C TYR A 112 -17.08 -4.93 -6.53
N ARG A 113 -17.94 -3.91 -6.59
CA ARG A 113 -19.34 -4.09 -7.04
C ARG A 113 -19.40 -4.53 -8.50
N GLU A 114 -18.64 -3.89 -9.38
CA GLU A 114 -18.56 -4.26 -10.80
C GLU A 114 -18.03 -5.68 -10.96
N TRP A 115 -16.93 -6.00 -10.29
CA TRP A 115 -16.34 -7.33 -10.31
C TRP A 115 -17.32 -8.41 -9.84
N ARG A 116 -18.06 -8.16 -8.76
CA ARG A 116 -19.10 -9.08 -8.25
C ARG A 116 -20.26 -9.27 -9.23
N ASN A 117 -20.63 -8.25 -9.96
CA ASN A 117 -21.68 -8.33 -10.98
C ASN A 117 -21.21 -9.06 -12.23
N LEU A 118 -19.93 -8.95 -12.59
CA LEU A 118 -19.33 -9.67 -13.71
C LEU A 118 -19.08 -11.16 -13.38
N THR A 119 -18.95 -11.51 -12.11
CA THR A 119 -18.73 -12.89 -11.62
C THR A 119 -19.82 -13.33 -10.66
N PRO A 120 -21.08 -13.48 -11.12
CA PRO A 120 -22.24 -13.69 -10.24
C PRO A 120 -22.20 -14.98 -9.42
N ASN A 121 -21.25 -15.88 -9.61
CA ASN A 121 -21.21 -17.21 -8.97
C ASN A 121 -19.80 -17.67 -8.53
N VAL A 122 -18.92 -16.79 -8.13
CA VAL A 122 -17.75 -17.26 -7.37
C VAL A 122 -18.25 -17.55 -5.95
N PRO A 123 -18.34 -18.83 -5.51
CA PRO A 123 -18.60 -19.12 -4.12
C PRO A 123 -17.55 -18.39 -3.29
N THR A 124 -17.97 -17.69 -2.25
CA THR A 124 -17.03 -17.28 -1.20
C THR A 124 -16.44 -18.57 -0.67
N ALA A 125 -15.30 -18.98 -1.22
CA ALA A 125 -14.50 -20.06 -0.66
C ALA A 125 -14.23 -19.63 0.77
N GLY A 126 -14.89 -20.31 1.72
CA GLY A 126 -14.63 -20.11 3.12
C GLY A 126 -13.12 -20.26 3.31
N TYR A 127 -12.49 -19.21 3.72
CA TYR A 127 -11.19 -19.30 4.36
C TYR A 127 -11.42 -20.08 5.65
N ALA A 128 -11.40 -21.41 5.52
CA ALA A 128 -11.31 -22.29 6.67
C ALA A 128 -9.92 -22.02 7.29
N SER A 129 -9.95 -21.47 8.49
CA SER A 129 -8.81 -21.35 9.38
C SER A 129 -7.99 -22.65 9.37
N ARG A 130 -6.74 -22.56 8.97
CA ARG A 130 -5.70 -23.51 9.35
C ARG A 130 -4.83 -22.87 10.42
#